data_05faff617d934a47e4be12b12d68ae83
#
_entry.id   05faff617d934a47e4be12b12d68ae83
#
_cell.length_a   1.000
_cell.length_b   1.000
_cell.length_c   1.000
_cell.angle_alpha   90.00
_cell.angle_beta   90.00
_cell.angle_gamma   90.00
#
_symmetry.space_group_name_H-M   'P 1'
#
loop_
_entity.id
_entity.type
_entity.pdbx_description
1 polymer ?
#
loop_
_entity_poly.entity_id
_entity_poly.type
_entity_poly.pdbx_seq_one_letter_code
_entity_poly.pdbx_strand_id
1 'polypeptide(L)'
;MSDKQPLPTGVQLTAADPVFREHPHEYLDRLRTEDPVHRDAELGRLFLTRFEEGRVVVSNRALSVDPRRAPPASYLRRILAANEPIEVFEPSMLSLDDPDHKRIRGLVSQAFNQRAVDAFRPRIRAIAKALLDALSGRDTFDVIPCLWQD
;
A
#
# COMPACT_ATOMS: atom_id res chain seq x y z
N MET A 1 -25.63 -25.59 -18.25
CA MET A 1 -25.11 -24.22 -18.29
C MET A 1 -24.57 -23.96 -16.90
N SER A 2 -23.26 -23.84 -16.77
CA SER A 2 -22.64 -23.58 -15.46
C SER A 2 -22.96 -22.15 -15.07
N ASP A 3 -23.70 -21.99 -13.99
CA ASP A 3 -24.06 -20.69 -13.42
C ASP A 3 -22.78 -20.09 -12.81
N LYS A 4 -21.96 -19.43 -13.66
CA LYS A 4 -20.69 -18.86 -13.23
C LYS A 4 -21.02 -17.59 -12.43
N GLN A 5 -20.80 -17.65 -11.13
CA GLN A 5 -20.99 -16.50 -10.25
C GLN A 5 -20.21 -15.29 -10.80
N PRO A 6 -20.81 -14.09 -10.87
CA PRO A 6 -20.14 -12.89 -11.39
C PRO A 6 -18.85 -12.60 -10.60
N LEU A 7 -17.90 -11.97 -11.28
CA LEU A 7 -16.67 -11.54 -10.62
C LEU A 7 -16.97 -10.42 -9.61
N PRO A 8 -16.22 -10.37 -8.49
CA PRO A 8 -16.42 -9.33 -7.48
C PRO A 8 -16.08 -7.96 -8.06
N THR A 9 -16.81 -6.93 -7.66
CA THR A 9 -16.65 -5.54 -8.11
C THR A 9 -17.02 -4.57 -6.99
N GLY A 10 -16.66 -3.31 -7.14
CA GLY A 10 -17.05 -2.24 -6.25
C GLY A 10 -16.58 -2.43 -4.81
N VAL A 11 -17.51 -2.29 -3.89
CA VAL A 11 -17.26 -2.41 -2.44
C VAL A 11 -16.74 -3.79 -2.07
N GLN A 12 -17.14 -4.85 -2.78
CA GLN A 12 -16.67 -6.22 -2.55
C GLN A 12 -15.14 -6.39 -2.70
N LEU A 13 -14.45 -5.44 -3.30
CA LEU A 13 -12.99 -5.41 -3.45
C LEU A 13 -12.35 -4.33 -2.59
N THR A 14 -12.97 -3.99 -1.46
CA THR A 14 -12.44 -2.99 -0.53
C THR A 14 -12.48 -3.51 0.90
N ALA A 15 -11.67 -2.89 1.78
CA ALA A 15 -11.70 -3.18 3.22
C ALA A 15 -13.04 -2.78 3.90
N ALA A 16 -13.96 -2.12 3.20
CA ALA A 16 -15.30 -1.83 3.68
C ALA A 16 -16.21 -3.07 3.64
N ASP A 17 -15.92 -4.03 2.75
CA ASP A 17 -16.59 -5.33 2.76
C ASP A 17 -15.98 -6.24 3.84
N PRO A 18 -16.76 -6.70 4.84
CA PRO A 18 -16.22 -7.53 5.91
C PRO A 18 -15.71 -8.88 5.43
N VAL A 19 -16.33 -9.47 4.39
CA VAL A 19 -15.89 -10.77 3.85
C VAL A 19 -14.57 -10.62 3.11
N PHE A 20 -14.41 -9.58 2.29
CA PHE A 20 -13.13 -9.30 1.64
C PHE A 20 -12.02 -9.00 2.66
N ARG A 21 -12.33 -8.27 3.72
CA ARG A 21 -11.34 -7.96 4.77
C ARG A 21 -10.85 -9.21 5.50
N GLU A 22 -11.74 -10.18 5.71
CA GLU A 22 -11.41 -11.44 6.40
C GLU A 22 -10.76 -12.45 5.46
N HIS A 23 -11.23 -12.54 4.21
CA HIS A 23 -10.80 -13.52 3.21
C HIS A 23 -10.43 -12.90 1.86
N PRO A 24 -9.49 -11.92 1.78
CA PRO A 24 -9.18 -11.23 0.53
C PRO A 24 -8.64 -12.16 -0.56
N HIS A 25 -7.93 -13.22 -0.17
CA HIS A 25 -7.30 -14.14 -1.12
C HIS A 25 -8.30 -14.90 -1.98
N GLU A 26 -9.47 -15.26 -1.46
CA GLU A 26 -10.50 -15.97 -2.25
C GLU A 26 -10.96 -15.13 -3.44
N TYR A 27 -11.20 -13.83 -3.23
CA TYR A 27 -11.59 -12.89 -4.28
C TYR A 27 -10.45 -12.62 -5.26
N LEU A 28 -9.25 -12.39 -4.74
CA LEU A 28 -8.07 -12.08 -5.56
C LEU A 28 -7.60 -13.28 -6.37
N ASP A 29 -7.73 -14.51 -5.88
CA ASP A 29 -7.39 -15.73 -6.60
C ASP A 29 -8.36 -16.00 -7.76
N ARG A 30 -9.66 -15.72 -7.55
CA ARG A 30 -10.63 -15.74 -8.65
C ARG A 30 -10.26 -14.74 -9.73
N LEU A 31 -10.01 -13.48 -9.38
CA LEU A 31 -9.59 -12.46 -10.34
C LEU A 31 -8.30 -12.87 -11.05
N ARG A 32 -7.30 -13.38 -10.33
CA ARG A 32 -6.03 -13.82 -10.91
C ARG A 32 -6.19 -14.90 -11.97
N THR A 33 -7.17 -15.77 -11.77
CA THR A 33 -7.44 -16.90 -12.67
C THR A 33 -8.33 -16.50 -13.84
N GLU A 34 -9.40 -15.73 -13.59
CA GLU A 34 -10.47 -15.48 -14.54
C GLU A 34 -10.31 -14.15 -15.31
N ASP A 35 -9.80 -13.11 -14.63
CA ASP A 35 -9.65 -11.75 -15.17
C ASP A 35 -8.50 -11.00 -14.48
N PRO A 36 -7.23 -11.34 -14.78
CA PRO A 36 -6.07 -10.84 -14.04
C PRO A 36 -5.84 -9.33 -14.15
N VAL A 37 -6.44 -8.67 -15.14
CA VAL A 37 -6.47 -7.20 -15.33
C VAL A 37 -7.92 -6.75 -15.21
N HIS A 38 -8.46 -6.88 -14.03
CA HIS A 38 -9.88 -6.66 -13.78
C HIS A 38 -10.25 -5.18 -13.79
N ARG A 39 -11.23 -4.82 -14.62
CA ARG A 39 -11.79 -3.48 -14.67
C ARG A 39 -13.00 -3.36 -13.74
N ASP A 40 -12.78 -2.78 -12.57
CA ASP A 40 -13.85 -2.41 -11.66
C ASP A 40 -14.55 -1.13 -12.15
N ALA A 41 -15.67 -1.30 -12.85
CA ALA A 41 -16.42 -0.18 -13.41
C ALA A 41 -17.17 0.64 -12.34
N GLU A 42 -17.51 0.05 -11.19
CA GLU A 42 -18.23 0.74 -10.11
C GLU A 42 -17.35 1.78 -9.43
N LEU A 43 -16.08 1.45 -9.18
CA LEU A 43 -15.13 2.37 -8.55
C LEU A 43 -14.18 3.03 -9.54
N GLY A 44 -14.30 2.72 -10.85
CA GLY A 44 -13.51 3.36 -11.91
C GLY A 44 -12.01 3.10 -11.78
N ARG A 45 -11.61 1.86 -11.47
CA ARG A 45 -10.22 1.48 -11.25
C ARG A 45 -9.89 0.14 -11.92
N LEU A 46 -8.59 -0.18 -11.98
CA LEU A 46 -8.09 -1.47 -12.43
C LEU A 46 -7.48 -2.23 -11.25
N PHE A 47 -7.80 -3.51 -11.12
CA PHE A 47 -7.10 -4.45 -10.27
C PHE A 47 -6.13 -5.28 -11.09
N LEU A 48 -4.87 -5.28 -10.70
CA LEU A 48 -3.83 -6.08 -11.30
C LEU A 48 -3.45 -7.16 -10.29
N THR A 49 -3.74 -8.41 -10.63
CA THR A 49 -3.60 -9.51 -9.68
C THR A 49 -2.40 -10.40 -9.94
N ARG A 50 -1.64 -10.17 -11.03
CA ARG A 50 -0.40 -10.86 -11.34
C ARG A 50 0.80 -9.93 -11.21
N PHE A 51 1.93 -10.50 -10.85
CA PHE A 51 3.18 -9.77 -10.63
C PHE A 51 3.65 -9.01 -11.88
N GLU A 52 3.59 -9.63 -13.06
CA GLU A 52 4.13 -9.02 -14.28
C GLU A 52 3.35 -7.78 -14.70
N GLU A 53 2.03 -7.83 -14.68
CA GLU A 53 1.19 -6.67 -14.99
C GLU A 53 1.41 -5.54 -13.96
N GLY A 54 1.48 -5.89 -12.68
CA GLY A 54 1.80 -4.94 -11.61
C GLY A 54 3.18 -4.30 -11.80
N ARG A 55 4.19 -5.09 -12.13
CA ARG A 55 5.55 -4.63 -12.41
C ARG A 55 5.61 -3.63 -13.57
N VAL A 56 4.90 -3.94 -14.67
CA VAL A 56 4.81 -3.04 -15.84
C VAL A 56 4.21 -1.69 -15.45
N VAL A 57 3.13 -1.69 -14.68
CA VAL A 57 2.46 -0.44 -14.23
C VAL A 57 3.36 0.36 -13.30
N VAL A 58 3.94 -0.27 -12.27
CA VAL A 58 4.79 0.42 -11.27
C VAL A 58 6.07 0.99 -11.90
N SER A 59 6.61 0.35 -12.93
CA SER A 59 7.80 0.83 -13.65
C SER A 59 7.52 1.84 -14.76
N ASN A 60 6.24 2.07 -15.11
CA ASN A 60 5.86 2.95 -16.21
C ASN A 60 5.86 4.42 -15.78
N ARG A 61 6.89 5.16 -16.20
CA ARG A 61 7.05 6.60 -15.90
C ARG A 61 6.04 7.52 -16.57
N ALA A 62 5.24 7.02 -17.50
CA ALA A 62 4.16 7.78 -18.11
C ALA A 62 2.91 7.85 -17.21
N LEU A 63 2.83 6.99 -16.21
CA LEU A 63 1.75 7.01 -15.24
C LEU A 63 2.08 7.96 -14.08
N SER A 64 1.07 8.71 -13.66
CA SER A 64 1.17 9.63 -12.53
C SER A 64 0.76 8.94 -11.22
N VAL A 65 1.44 9.26 -10.13
CA VAL A 65 1.06 8.91 -8.76
C VAL A 65 0.40 10.10 -8.05
N ASP A 66 0.38 11.28 -8.67
CA ASP A 66 -0.22 12.49 -8.09
C ASP A 66 -1.75 12.43 -8.21
N PRO A 67 -2.50 12.34 -7.10
CA PRO A 67 -3.96 12.24 -7.14
C PRO A 67 -4.63 13.48 -7.72
N ARG A 68 -3.97 14.65 -7.72
CA ARG A 68 -4.49 15.88 -8.31
C ARG A 68 -4.64 15.76 -9.83
N ARG A 69 -3.86 14.89 -10.46
CA ARG A 69 -3.88 14.60 -11.90
C ARG A 69 -4.91 13.52 -12.27
N ALA A 70 -5.45 12.81 -11.29
CA ALA A 70 -6.46 11.80 -11.55
C ALA A 70 -7.79 12.44 -12.00
N PRO A 71 -8.57 11.76 -12.88
CA PRO A 71 -9.90 12.23 -13.27
C PRO A 71 -10.80 12.48 -12.05
N PRO A 72 -11.67 13.51 -12.04
CA PRO A 72 -12.55 13.82 -10.91
C PRO A 72 -13.43 12.64 -10.47
N ALA A 73 -13.87 11.80 -11.42
CA ALA A 73 -14.69 10.63 -11.15
C ALA A 73 -13.91 9.42 -10.64
N SER A 74 -12.56 9.49 -10.56
CA SER A 74 -11.75 8.37 -10.10
C SER A 74 -12.01 8.06 -8.62
N TYR A 75 -11.89 6.80 -8.26
CA TYR A 75 -12.04 6.31 -6.89
C TYR A 75 -11.14 7.06 -5.90
N LEU A 76 -9.87 7.26 -6.27
CA LEU A 76 -8.89 7.95 -5.42
C LEU A 76 -9.30 9.40 -5.12
N ARG A 77 -9.72 10.16 -6.14
CA ARG A 77 -10.17 11.54 -5.92
C ARG A 77 -11.44 11.62 -5.07
N ARG A 78 -12.36 10.68 -5.24
CA ARG A 78 -13.57 10.63 -4.41
C ARG A 78 -13.26 10.36 -2.94
N ILE A 79 -12.33 9.45 -2.66
CA ILE A 79 -11.91 9.16 -1.27
C ILE A 79 -11.18 10.36 -0.66
N LEU A 80 -10.25 10.97 -1.37
CA LEU A 80 -9.52 12.14 -0.87
C LEU A 80 -10.48 13.30 -0.63
N ALA A 81 -11.36 13.60 -1.57
CA ALA A 81 -12.36 14.66 -1.44
C ALA A 81 -13.41 14.43 -0.33
N ALA A 82 -13.58 13.19 0.14
CA ALA A 82 -14.44 12.91 1.28
C ALA A 82 -13.83 13.37 2.62
N ASN A 83 -12.51 13.53 2.67
CA ASN A 83 -11.81 13.98 3.87
C ASN A 83 -11.41 15.46 3.79
N GLU A 84 -10.83 15.89 2.65
CA GLU A 84 -10.40 17.25 2.39
C GLU A 84 -10.57 17.61 0.91
N PRO A 85 -10.85 18.89 0.57
CA PRO A 85 -10.82 19.32 -0.81
C PRO A 85 -9.46 19.04 -1.46
N ILE A 86 -9.46 18.53 -2.69
CA ILE A 86 -8.22 18.16 -3.39
C ILE A 86 -7.27 19.34 -3.62
N GLU A 87 -7.80 20.54 -3.59
CA GLU A 87 -7.07 21.79 -3.74
C GLU A 87 -6.14 22.09 -2.57
N VAL A 88 -6.48 21.59 -1.36
CA VAL A 88 -5.66 21.73 -0.16
C VAL A 88 -4.81 20.49 0.12
N PHE A 89 -4.89 19.47 -0.74
CA PHE A 89 -4.09 18.27 -0.60
C PHE A 89 -2.59 18.58 -0.75
N GLU A 90 -1.85 18.42 0.33
CA GLU A 90 -0.39 18.52 0.33
C GLU A 90 0.23 17.15 0.01
N PRO A 91 0.82 16.98 -1.18
CA PRO A 91 1.37 15.69 -1.56
C PRO A 91 2.63 15.36 -0.77
N SER A 92 2.67 14.17 -0.21
CA SER A 92 3.91 13.60 0.31
C SER A 92 4.83 13.16 -0.83
N MET A 93 6.08 12.83 -0.51
CA MET A 93 7.02 12.30 -1.51
C MET A 93 6.48 11.08 -2.26
N LEU A 94 5.56 10.29 -1.64
CA LEU A 94 4.96 9.12 -2.28
C LEU A 94 3.92 9.46 -3.35
N SER A 95 3.38 10.68 -3.31
CA SER A 95 2.33 11.15 -4.21
C SER A 95 2.78 12.30 -5.11
N LEU A 96 4.08 12.43 -5.32
CA LEU A 96 4.68 13.39 -6.24
C LEU A 96 5.21 12.71 -7.49
N ASP A 97 5.01 13.34 -8.63
CA ASP A 97 5.66 12.99 -9.89
C ASP A 97 7.00 13.73 -10.06
N ASP A 98 7.81 13.29 -11.02
CA ASP A 98 9.00 14.04 -11.45
C ASP A 98 8.60 15.40 -12.08
N PRO A 99 9.31 16.46 -11.86
CA PRO A 99 10.66 16.56 -11.24
C PRO A 99 10.66 16.69 -9.71
N ASP A 100 9.53 17.02 -9.06
CA ASP A 100 9.45 17.30 -7.63
C ASP A 100 9.79 16.07 -6.78
N HIS A 101 9.31 14.89 -7.17
CA HIS A 101 9.70 13.64 -6.51
C HIS A 101 11.23 13.48 -6.47
N LYS A 102 11.91 13.65 -7.60
CA LYS A 102 13.38 13.54 -7.65
C LYS A 102 14.07 14.57 -6.77
N ARG A 103 13.58 15.79 -6.75
CA ARG A 103 14.13 16.87 -5.92
C ARG A 103 14.06 16.53 -4.44
N ILE A 104 12.89 16.16 -3.94
CA ILE A 104 12.68 15.82 -2.53
C ILE A 104 13.41 14.54 -2.15
N ARG A 105 13.32 13.50 -2.98
CA ARG A 105 14.03 12.23 -2.77
C ARG A 105 15.54 12.44 -2.70
N GLY A 106 16.10 13.35 -3.53
CA GLY A 106 17.53 13.72 -3.50
C GLY A 106 17.96 14.31 -2.16
N LEU A 107 17.11 15.13 -1.53
CA LEU A 107 17.42 15.73 -0.22
C LEU A 107 17.50 14.67 0.90
N VAL A 108 16.58 13.70 0.90
CA VAL A 108 16.53 12.69 1.95
C VAL A 108 17.44 11.49 1.70
N SER A 109 17.83 11.22 0.46
CA SER A 109 18.60 10.02 0.10
C SER A 109 19.97 9.95 0.77
N GLN A 110 20.56 11.08 1.13
CA GLN A 110 21.83 11.12 1.85
C GLN A 110 21.72 10.55 3.27
N ALA A 111 20.57 10.74 3.92
CA ALA A 111 20.30 10.17 5.24
C ALA A 111 20.04 8.65 5.22
N PHE A 112 19.67 8.10 4.05
CA PHE A 112 19.32 6.69 3.88
C PHE A 112 20.33 5.91 3.02
N ASN A 113 21.58 6.39 2.94
CA ASN A 113 22.63 5.64 2.26
C ASN A 113 23.10 4.45 3.12
N GLN A 114 23.78 3.48 2.48
CA GLN A 114 24.23 2.25 3.13
C GLN A 114 25.02 2.51 4.42
N ARG A 115 25.93 3.49 4.42
CA ARG A 115 26.77 3.84 5.58
C ARG A 115 25.91 4.34 6.76
N ALA A 116 24.92 5.20 6.49
CA ALA A 116 24.01 5.71 7.52
C ALA A 116 23.16 4.58 8.10
N VAL A 117 22.62 3.70 7.25
CA VAL A 117 21.83 2.54 7.68
C VAL A 117 22.68 1.58 8.54
N ASP A 118 23.92 1.29 8.13
CA ASP A 118 24.82 0.42 8.89
C ASP A 118 25.19 1.00 10.25
N ALA A 119 25.27 2.33 10.39
CA ALA A 119 25.50 2.99 11.65
C ALA A 119 24.37 2.77 12.68
N PHE A 120 23.14 2.54 12.24
CA PHE A 120 22.01 2.21 13.14
C PHE A 120 22.02 0.76 13.64
N ARG A 121 22.71 -0.15 12.97
CA ARG A 121 22.71 -1.58 13.28
C ARG A 121 23.05 -1.91 14.75
N PRO A 122 24.10 -1.32 15.39
CA PRO A 122 24.37 -1.57 16.80
C PRO A 122 23.24 -1.12 17.71
N ARG A 123 22.65 0.06 17.43
CA ARG A 123 21.53 0.60 18.22
C ARG A 123 20.28 -0.26 18.10
N ILE A 124 19.93 -0.69 16.88
CA ILE A 124 18.79 -1.59 16.65
C ILE A 124 18.98 -2.91 17.43
N ARG A 125 20.19 -3.48 17.38
CA ARG A 125 20.49 -4.70 18.16
C ARG A 125 20.38 -4.49 19.66
N ALA A 126 20.83 -3.36 20.17
CA ALA A 126 20.74 -3.04 21.59
C ALA A 126 19.27 -2.90 22.05
N ILE A 127 18.43 -2.19 21.26
CA ILE A 127 17.01 -2.05 21.55
C ILE A 127 16.32 -3.43 21.49
N ALA A 128 16.52 -4.19 20.42
CA ALA A 128 15.93 -5.52 20.29
C ALA A 128 16.34 -6.45 21.43
N LYS A 129 17.62 -6.40 21.85
CA LYS A 129 18.10 -7.19 23.00
C LYS A 129 17.41 -6.78 24.28
N ALA A 130 17.30 -5.48 24.56
CA ALA A 130 16.66 -5.00 25.78
C ALA A 130 15.17 -5.41 25.86
N LEU A 131 14.45 -5.32 24.72
CA LEU A 131 13.06 -5.76 24.64
C LEU A 131 12.93 -7.27 24.88
N LEU A 132 13.80 -8.09 24.29
CA LEU A 132 13.80 -9.54 24.49
C LEU A 132 14.21 -9.91 25.90
N ASP A 133 15.22 -9.25 26.50
CA ASP A 133 15.64 -9.50 27.90
C ASP A 133 14.48 -9.23 28.88
N ALA A 134 13.64 -8.21 28.62
CA ALA A 134 12.46 -7.91 29.43
C ALA A 134 11.38 -9.02 29.37
N LEU A 135 11.43 -9.87 28.36
CA LEU A 135 10.52 -11.03 28.21
C LEU A 135 11.06 -12.31 28.77
N SER A 136 12.30 -12.29 29.28
CA SER A 136 12.94 -13.48 29.86
C SER A 136 12.10 -14.09 31.02
N GLY A 137 11.90 -15.41 30.97
CA GLY A 137 11.09 -16.13 31.95
C GLY A 137 9.59 -16.13 31.66
N ARG A 138 9.15 -15.60 30.53
CA ARG A 138 7.75 -15.73 30.06
C ARG A 138 7.66 -16.84 29.01
N ASP A 139 6.77 -17.81 29.24
CA ASP A 139 6.53 -18.90 28.27
C ASP A 139 5.71 -18.46 27.08
N THR A 140 4.84 -17.46 27.27
CA THR A 140 4.00 -16.85 26.22
C THR A 140 3.88 -15.35 26.42
N PHE A 141 3.80 -14.58 25.33
CA PHE A 141 3.59 -13.13 25.36
C PHE A 141 2.94 -12.66 24.06
N ASP A 142 2.23 -11.54 24.15
CA ASP A 142 1.72 -10.84 22.96
C ASP A 142 2.85 -9.98 22.38
N VAL A 143 3.16 -10.21 21.10
CA VAL A 143 4.27 -9.55 20.40
C VAL A 143 4.03 -8.04 20.26
N ILE A 144 2.79 -7.64 19.94
CA ILE A 144 2.50 -6.25 19.64
C ILE A 144 2.73 -5.34 20.86
N PRO A 145 2.05 -5.52 22.01
CA PRO A 145 2.27 -4.66 23.16
C PRO A 145 3.65 -4.82 23.83
N CYS A 146 4.32 -5.97 23.62
CA CYS A 146 5.61 -6.22 24.28
C CYS A 146 6.82 -5.72 23.47
N LEU A 147 6.73 -5.68 22.14
CA LEU A 147 7.84 -5.27 21.27
C LEU A 147 7.58 -3.96 20.52
N TRP A 148 6.32 -3.48 20.52
CA TRP A 148 5.96 -2.19 19.96
C TRP A 148 5.88 -1.16 21.10
N GLN A 149 6.91 -0.36 21.25
CA GLN A 149 6.90 0.83 22.13
C GLN A 149 6.99 2.07 21.23
N ASP A 150 6.12 3.05 21.50
CA ASP A 150 6.07 4.36 20.82
C ASP A 150 7.39 5.14 20.97
#